data_7530ad2d3697b22c4c5d901b442f2633
#
_entry.id   7530ad2d3697b22c4c5d901b442f2633
#
_cell.length_a   1.000
_cell.length_b   1.000
_cell.length_c   1.000
_cell.angle_alpha   90.00
_cell.angle_beta   90.00
_cell.angle_gamma   90.00
#
_symmetry.space_group_name_H-M   'P 1'
#
loop_
_entity.id
_entity.type
_entity.pdbx_description
1 polymer ?
#
loop_
_entity_poly.entity_id
_entity_poly.type
_entity_poly.pdbx_seq_one_letter_code
_entity_poly.pdbx_strand_id
1 'polypeptide(L)'
;MPVTFDPDHLRESLRPLGDAQPLSAEARVYQRFYGLDLAARKVPAVSRLGRFEVEGFQVVAQVWWPPKPVATMFMFHGFYDHMGLYRHVVDWALDQGFVVIACDLPGHGLSSGERASIDDFAVYQQVVQALFAEAQALQLPQPWHLFGQSTGGAVVVDHLLNHGADSPAQGKTFLLSPLVRPRAWGWSQVSYYLLRPFVKGIARRFSENTHDPEFKPFLEADPLQPRQLPTAWVGALARWIKRIEAAPRSSRRPVIVQGEEDMTVDWQHNLQVLRGKFDRPEVLMLARGRHHLANEIPEIREAYFKYLTDNLK
;
A
#
# COMPACT_ATOMS: atom_id res chain seq x y z
N MET A 1 -27.99 -9.79 -6.66
CA MET A 1 -27.64 -8.37 -6.51
C MET A 1 -26.15 -8.30 -6.26
N PRO A 2 -25.41 -7.32 -6.81
CA PRO A 2 -24.01 -7.16 -6.44
C PRO A 2 -23.89 -6.97 -4.91
N VAL A 3 -22.89 -7.56 -4.31
CA VAL A 3 -22.59 -7.36 -2.88
C VAL A 3 -22.18 -5.91 -2.72
N THR A 4 -22.87 -5.14 -1.91
CA THR A 4 -22.54 -3.74 -1.58
C THR A 4 -22.45 -3.60 -0.08
N PHE A 5 -21.61 -2.71 0.41
CA PHE A 5 -21.50 -2.36 1.83
C PHE A 5 -21.60 -0.83 1.98
N ASP A 6 -21.99 -0.40 3.18
CA ASP A 6 -22.00 1.01 3.55
C ASP A 6 -20.69 1.37 4.28
N PRO A 7 -19.81 2.18 3.66
CA PRO A 7 -18.54 2.54 4.28
C PRO A 7 -18.68 3.31 5.58
N ASP A 8 -19.70 4.17 5.71
CA ASP A 8 -19.87 5.02 6.88
C ASP A 8 -20.37 4.19 8.06
N HIS A 9 -21.37 3.35 7.82
CA HIS A 9 -21.86 2.42 8.84
C HIS A 9 -20.76 1.44 9.30
N LEU A 10 -19.93 0.94 8.37
CA LEU A 10 -18.80 0.08 8.72
C LEU A 10 -17.79 0.85 9.61
N ARG A 11 -17.39 2.09 9.24
CA ARG A 11 -16.46 2.89 10.06
C ARG A 11 -16.95 3.10 11.48
N GLU A 12 -18.23 3.42 11.65
CA GLU A 12 -18.84 3.63 12.97
C GLU A 12 -18.84 2.36 13.83
N SER A 13 -18.98 1.20 13.20
CA SER A 13 -19.00 -0.11 13.88
C SER A 13 -17.61 -0.63 14.29
N LEU A 14 -16.52 -0.06 13.76
CA LEU A 14 -15.17 -0.54 14.02
C LEU A 14 -14.72 -0.26 15.46
N ARG A 15 -14.11 -1.27 16.06
CA ARG A 15 -13.51 -1.23 17.40
C ARG A 15 -11.99 -1.08 17.31
N PRO A 16 -11.31 -0.83 18.43
CA PRO A 16 -9.85 -0.87 18.47
C PRO A 16 -9.31 -2.18 17.90
N LEU A 17 -8.20 -2.11 17.14
CA LEU A 17 -7.59 -3.28 16.49
C LEU A 17 -7.18 -4.36 17.50
N GLY A 18 -6.79 -3.93 18.72
CA GLY A 18 -6.43 -4.85 19.82
C GLY A 18 -7.60 -5.68 20.35
N ASP A 19 -8.86 -5.28 20.14
CA ASP A 19 -10.02 -5.99 20.65
C ASP A 19 -10.23 -7.32 19.93
N ALA A 20 -10.16 -8.43 20.67
CA ALA A 20 -10.32 -9.79 20.14
C ALA A 20 -11.80 -10.13 19.90
N GLN A 21 -12.44 -9.42 18.99
CA GLN A 21 -13.84 -9.63 18.61
C GLN A 21 -13.94 -10.32 17.25
N PRO A 22 -14.93 -11.20 17.03
CA PRO A 22 -15.23 -11.70 15.68
C PRO A 22 -15.60 -10.56 14.74
N LEU A 23 -15.34 -10.74 13.44
CA LEU A 23 -15.78 -9.79 12.43
C LEU A 23 -17.30 -9.55 12.52
N SER A 24 -17.71 -8.28 12.45
CA SER A 24 -19.13 -7.92 12.34
C SER A 24 -19.73 -8.42 11.02
N ALA A 25 -21.04 -8.37 10.89
CA ALA A 25 -21.73 -8.74 9.65
C ALA A 25 -21.29 -7.80 8.51
N GLU A 26 -21.17 -6.51 8.78
CA GLU A 26 -20.72 -5.46 7.86
C GLU A 26 -19.28 -5.69 7.40
N ALA A 27 -18.37 -6.03 8.33
CA ALA A 27 -16.98 -6.35 8.01
C ALA A 27 -16.87 -7.59 7.10
N ARG A 28 -17.75 -8.58 7.29
CA ARG A 28 -17.82 -9.75 6.39
C ARG A 28 -18.33 -9.37 5.00
N VAL A 29 -19.29 -8.44 4.91
CA VAL A 29 -19.78 -7.93 3.61
C VAL A 29 -18.65 -7.19 2.89
N TYR A 30 -17.92 -6.31 3.59
CA TYR A 30 -16.72 -5.65 3.08
C TYR A 30 -15.68 -6.66 2.53
N GLN A 31 -15.35 -7.68 3.31
CA GLN A 31 -14.40 -8.71 2.87
C GLN A 31 -14.88 -9.45 1.61
N ARG A 32 -16.17 -9.80 1.53
CA ARG A 32 -16.71 -10.44 0.33
C ARG A 32 -16.68 -9.53 -0.88
N PHE A 33 -16.94 -8.23 -0.70
CA PHE A 33 -16.91 -7.25 -1.79
C PHE A 33 -15.51 -7.20 -2.45
N TYR A 34 -14.43 -7.23 -1.64
CA TYR A 34 -13.05 -7.18 -2.12
C TYR A 34 -12.42 -8.56 -2.34
N GLY A 35 -13.17 -9.65 -2.18
CA GLY A 35 -12.64 -11.00 -2.31
C GLY A 35 -11.63 -11.39 -1.22
N LEU A 36 -11.72 -10.75 -0.06
CA LEU A 36 -10.92 -11.03 1.15
C LEU A 36 -11.63 -12.00 2.10
N ASP A 37 -12.77 -12.57 1.69
CA ASP A 37 -13.44 -13.64 2.42
C ASP A 37 -12.63 -14.92 2.28
N LEU A 38 -11.88 -15.22 3.31
CA LEU A 38 -10.90 -16.30 3.34
C LEU A 38 -11.51 -17.69 3.62
N ALA A 39 -12.84 -17.76 3.75
CA ALA A 39 -13.54 -19.04 3.93
C ALA A 39 -13.39 -19.98 2.73
N ALA A 40 -13.21 -19.41 1.53
CA ALA A 40 -13.01 -20.17 0.30
C ALA A 40 -11.55 -20.59 0.06
N ARG A 41 -10.59 -20.19 0.91
CA ARG A 41 -9.19 -20.57 0.78
C ARG A 41 -8.99 -22.05 1.09
N LYS A 42 -8.05 -22.68 0.39
CA LYS A 42 -7.61 -24.05 0.67
C LYS A 42 -7.09 -24.21 2.10
N VAL A 43 -6.43 -23.16 2.63
CA VAL A 43 -5.99 -23.06 4.03
C VAL A 43 -6.70 -21.84 4.61
N PRO A 44 -7.69 -22.02 5.49
CA PRO A 44 -8.47 -20.91 6.06
C PRO A 44 -7.56 -20.02 6.93
N ALA A 45 -7.78 -18.71 6.85
CA ALA A 45 -7.12 -17.75 7.71
C ALA A 45 -8.15 -17.01 8.58
N VAL A 46 -7.75 -16.66 9.79
CA VAL A 46 -8.55 -15.80 10.67
C VAL A 46 -8.21 -14.36 10.37
N SER A 47 -9.19 -13.46 10.42
CA SER A 47 -8.92 -12.04 10.23
C SER A 47 -9.58 -11.17 11.29
N ARG A 48 -8.98 -10.00 11.52
CA ARG A 48 -9.48 -8.96 12.41
C ARG A 48 -9.40 -7.62 11.68
N LEU A 49 -10.49 -6.88 11.69
CA LEU A 49 -10.60 -5.51 11.17
C LEU A 49 -10.87 -4.58 12.35
N GLY A 50 -10.09 -3.53 12.48
CA GLY A 50 -10.24 -2.57 13.58
C GLY A 50 -9.58 -1.24 13.25
N ARG A 51 -9.51 -0.35 14.25
CA ARG A 51 -8.94 0.99 14.11
C ARG A 51 -7.97 1.29 15.24
N PHE A 52 -7.08 2.24 14.98
CA PHE A 52 -6.21 2.87 15.96
C PHE A 52 -6.04 4.35 15.63
N GLU A 53 -5.57 5.12 16.62
CA GLU A 53 -5.42 6.57 16.47
C GLU A 53 -3.95 6.94 16.24
N VAL A 54 -3.69 7.83 15.28
CA VAL A 54 -2.36 8.40 15.04
C VAL A 54 -2.49 9.79 14.43
N GLU A 55 -1.78 10.79 15.01
CA GLU A 55 -1.75 12.18 14.51
C GLU A 55 -3.15 12.79 14.26
N GLY A 56 -4.13 12.43 15.07
CA GLY A 56 -5.52 12.90 14.92
C GLY A 56 -6.33 12.18 13.84
N PHE A 57 -5.75 11.15 13.21
CA PHE A 57 -6.47 10.29 12.26
C PHE A 57 -6.89 8.99 12.93
N GLN A 58 -8.12 8.56 12.62
CA GLN A 58 -8.54 7.19 12.84
C GLN A 58 -8.06 6.34 11.66
N VAL A 59 -7.05 5.52 11.88
CA VAL A 59 -6.50 4.62 10.86
C VAL A 59 -7.15 3.25 11.01
N VAL A 60 -7.69 2.74 9.92
CA VAL A 60 -8.30 1.40 9.87
C VAL A 60 -7.26 0.41 9.38
N ALA A 61 -7.12 -0.70 10.09
CA ALA A 61 -6.21 -1.77 9.74
C ALA A 61 -6.90 -3.13 9.81
N GLN A 62 -6.36 -4.06 9.02
CA GLN A 62 -6.78 -5.44 9.03
C GLN A 62 -5.57 -6.36 9.20
N VAL A 63 -5.76 -7.41 9.98
CA VAL A 63 -4.77 -8.46 10.20
C VAL A 63 -5.35 -9.79 9.77
N TRP A 64 -4.56 -10.60 9.07
CA TRP A 64 -4.91 -11.98 8.67
C TRP A 64 -3.86 -12.94 9.17
N TRP A 65 -4.30 -14.00 9.85
CA TRP A 65 -3.43 -15.03 10.42
C TRP A 65 -3.62 -16.36 9.70
N PRO A 66 -2.55 -16.95 9.11
CA PRO A 66 -2.58 -18.34 8.69
C PRO A 66 -2.55 -19.26 9.92
N PRO A 67 -2.89 -20.55 9.78
CA PRO A 67 -2.93 -21.50 10.92
C PRO A 67 -1.59 -21.69 11.65
N LYS A 68 -0.48 -21.53 10.94
CA LYS A 68 0.89 -21.69 11.47
C LYS A 68 1.75 -20.52 10.99
N PRO A 69 1.66 -19.36 11.64
CA PRO A 69 2.39 -18.18 11.22
C PRO A 69 3.89 -18.32 11.54
N VAL A 70 4.73 -17.96 10.58
CA VAL A 70 6.21 -18.01 10.69
C VAL A 70 6.88 -16.64 10.65
N ALA A 71 6.16 -15.62 10.19
CA ALA A 71 6.65 -14.25 10.08
C ALA A 71 5.45 -13.28 9.92
N THR A 72 5.72 -11.99 9.86
CA THR A 72 4.68 -10.97 9.60
C THR A 72 5.08 -10.10 8.43
N MET A 73 4.13 -9.76 7.55
CA MET A 73 4.31 -8.80 6.47
C MET A 73 3.41 -7.58 6.67
N PHE A 74 4.04 -6.41 6.75
CA PHE A 74 3.37 -5.11 6.75
C PHE A 74 3.13 -4.66 5.31
N MET A 75 1.88 -4.38 4.95
CA MET A 75 1.48 -4.03 3.59
C MET A 75 0.94 -2.60 3.51
N PHE A 76 1.54 -1.80 2.63
CA PHE A 76 1.14 -0.41 2.36
C PHE A 76 0.69 -0.25 0.90
N HIS A 77 -0.53 0.26 0.74
CA HIS A 77 -1.18 0.45 -0.55
C HIS A 77 -0.73 1.71 -1.30
N GLY A 78 -1.05 1.81 -2.60
CA GLY A 78 -0.78 2.95 -3.46
C GLY A 78 -1.71 4.14 -3.23
N PHE A 79 -1.38 5.28 -3.86
CA PHE A 79 -2.26 6.45 -3.88
C PHE A 79 -3.56 6.13 -4.62
N TYR A 80 -4.68 6.61 -4.09
CA TYR A 80 -6.05 6.27 -4.47
C TYR A 80 -6.51 4.85 -4.10
N ASP A 81 -5.59 3.97 -3.74
CA ASP A 81 -5.93 2.62 -3.31
C ASP A 81 -6.39 2.58 -1.85
N HIS A 82 -6.63 1.39 -1.38
CA HIS A 82 -6.83 1.00 0.00
C HIS A 82 -6.51 -0.50 0.16
N MET A 83 -6.37 -0.99 1.39
CA MET A 83 -5.96 -2.38 1.67
C MET A 83 -6.89 -3.42 1.01
N GLY A 84 -8.17 -3.10 0.81
CA GLY A 84 -9.16 -4.00 0.19
C GLY A 84 -8.79 -4.45 -1.23
N LEU A 85 -8.00 -3.65 -1.96
CA LEU A 85 -7.61 -3.95 -3.35
C LEU A 85 -6.45 -4.95 -3.47
N TYR A 86 -5.89 -5.45 -2.36
CA TYR A 86 -4.64 -6.23 -2.37
C TYR A 86 -4.85 -7.72 -2.09
N ARG A 87 -6.01 -8.28 -2.43
CA ARG A 87 -6.37 -9.69 -2.15
C ARG A 87 -5.28 -10.67 -2.61
N HIS A 88 -4.72 -10.48 -3.81
CA HIS A 88 -3.73 -11.40 -4.36
C HIS A 88 -2.40 -11.37 -3.61
N VAL A 89 -2.00 -10.19 -3.11
CA VAL A 89 -0.81 -10.05 -2.27
C VAL A 89 -1.04 -10.69 -0.89
N VAL A 90 -2.23 -10.47 -0.31
CA VAL A 90 -2.62 -11.11 0.96
C VAL A 90 -2.61 -12.63 0.81
N ASP A 91 -3.20 -13.15 -0.28
CA ASP A 91 -3.24 -14.59 -0.56
C ASP A 91 -1.83 -15.18 -0.69
N TRP A 92 -0.97 -14.55 -1.48
CA TRP A 92 0.42 -14.97 -1.62
C TRP A 92 1.17 -14.99 -0.28
N ALA A 93 1.05 -13.94 0.52
CA ALA A 93 1.74 -13.84 1.79
C ALA A 93 1.27 -14.89 2.81
N LEU A 94 -0.03 -15.16 2.86
CA LEU A 94 -0.61 -16.21 3.69
C LEU A 94 -0.14 -17.61 3.25
N ASP A 95 0.06 -17.83 1.94
CA ASP A 95 0.63 -19.09 1.42
C ASP A 95 2.12 -19.27 1.79
N GLN A 96 2.85 -18.15 2.05
CA GLN A 96 4.19 -18.20 2.64
C GLN A 96 4.17 -18.42 4.17
N GLY A 97 3.00 -18.51 4.79
CA GLY A 97 2.86 -18.62 6.23
C GLY A 97 3.01 -17.28 6.98
N PHE A 98 2.88 -16.15 6.31
CA PHE A 98 2.99 -14.85 6.96
C PHE A 98 1.66 -14.41 7.55
N VAL A 99 1.69 -13.84 8.76
CA VAL A 99 0.64 -12.90 9.17
C VAL A 99 0.74 -11.68 8.26
N VAL A 100 -0.39 -11.21 7.73
CA VAL A 100 -0.43 -9.95 7.00
C VAL A 100 -1.10 -8.91 7.89
N ILE A 101 -0.45 -7.76 8.05
CA ILE A 101 -1.05 -6.58 8.66
C ILE A 101 -1.01 -5.43 7.65
N ALA A 102 -2.17 -4.88 7.33
CA ALA A 102 -2.33 -3.78 6.39
C ALA A 102 -3.17 -2.68 7.01
N CYS A 103 -2.98 -1.45 6.56
CA CYS A 103 -3.83 -0.34 6.94
C CYS A 103 -4.23 0.50 5.73
N ASP A 104 -5.36 1.17 5.84
CA ASP A 104 -5.70 2.25 4.95
C ASP A 104 -4.97 3.52 5.41
N LEU A 105 -4.14 4.10 4.55
CA LEU A 105 -3.43 5.35 4.87
C LEU A 105 -4.44 6.49 5.10
N PRO A 106 -4.10 7.52 5.91
CA PRO A 106 -4.97 8.68 6.11
C PRO A 106 -5.53 9.22 4.80
N GLY A 107 -6.82 9.52 4.80
CA GLY A 107 -7.54 9.96 3.59
C GLY A 107 -7.90 8.86 2.59
N HIS A 108 -7.59 7.59 2.85
CA HIS A 108 -7.87 6.47 1.95
C HIS A 108 -8.79 5.45 2.61
N GLY A 109 -9.46 4.65 1.80
CA GLY A 109 -10.26 3.52 2.23
C GLY A 109 -11.25 3.86 3.36
N LEU A 110 -11.19 3.08 4.43
CA LEU A 110 -12.00 3.27 5.64
C LEU A 110 -11.38 4.26 6.65
N SER A 111 -10.13 4.67 6.48
CA SER A 111 -9.47 5.64 7.38
C SER A 111 -10.04 7.04 7.25
N SER A 112 -9.94 7.81 8.33
CA SER A 112 -10.38 9.20 8.37
C SER A 112 -9.44 10.15 7.59
N GLY A 113 -9.83 11.40 7.48
CA GLY A 113 -9.09 12.45 6.76
C GLY A 113 -9.74 12.83 5.42
N GLU A 114 -9.29 13.95 4.88
CA GLU A 114 -9.73 14.42 3.56
C GLU A 114 -9.31 13.40 2.49
N ARG A 115 -10.23 13.06 1.58
CA ARG A 115 -10.03 11.99 0.59
C ARG A 115 -8.80 12.22 -0.29
N ALA A 116 -7.89 11.24 -0.31
CA ALA A 116 -6.62 11.23 -1.06
C ALA A 116 -5.73 12.45 -0.73
N SER A 117 -5.83 13.02 0.46
CA SER A 117 -5.08 14.21 0.86
C SER A 117 -4.20 13.93 2.06
N ILE A 118 -3.05 14.58 2.11
CA ILE A 118 -2.15 14.66 3.26
C ILE A 118 -1.29 15.91 3.12
N ASP A 119 -1.05 16.59 4.20
CA ASP A 119 -0.23 17.80 4.19
C ASP A 119 1.26 17.52 4.21
N ASP A 120 1.70 16.42 4.84
CA ASP A 120 3.09 15.98 4.85
C ASP A 120 3.20 14.45 4.88
N PHE A 121 4.13 13.91 4.11
CA PHE A 121 4.46 12.47 4.12
C PHE A 121 5.05 11.99 5.46
N ALA A 122 5.49 12.89 6.32
CA ALA A 122 5.90 12.55 7.67
C ALA A 122 4.77 11.87 8.48
N VAL A 123 3.51 12.22 8.22
CA VAL A 123 2.35 11.54 8.83
C VAL A 123 2.31 10.06 8.47
N TYR A 124 2.67 9.69 7.25
CA TYR A 124 2.75 8.28 6.87
C TYR A 124 3.81 7.52 7.68
N GLN A 125 4.92 8.18 8.09
CA GLN A 125 5.93 7.56 8.96
C GLN A 125 5.40 7.35 10.38
N GLN A 126 4.56 8.25 10.90
CA GLN A 126 3.87 8.03 12.17
C GLN A 126 2.90 6.84 12.08
N VAL A 127 2.20 6.69 10.95
CA VAL A 127 1.35 5.51 10.70
C VAL A 127 2.18 4.22 10.70
N VAL A 128 3.36 4.20 10.07
CA VAL A 128 4.26 3.03 10.08
C VAL A 128 4.66 2.66 11.51
N GLN A 129 5.06 3.66 12.33
CA GLN A 129 5.46 3.42 13.72
C GLN A 129 4.27 2.92 14.57
N ALA A 130 3.09 3.53 14.41
CA ALA A 130 1.89 3.09 15.10
C ALA A 130 1.50 1.66 14.72
N LEU A 131 1.62 1.30 13.43
CA LEU A 131 1.31 -0.06 12.96
C LEU A 131 2.30 -1.09 13.52
N PHE A 132 3.58 -0.73 13.71
CA PHE A 132 4.55 -1.57 14.43
C PHE A 132 4.17 -1.74 15.89
N ALA A 133 3.70 -0.69 16.56
CA ALA A 133 3.25 -0.77 17.96
C ALA A 133 2.02 -1.70 18.08
N GLU A 134 1.05 -1.59 17.16
CA GLU A 134 -0.10 -2.51 17.10
C GLU A 134 0.34 -3.97 16.89
N ALA A 135 1.28 -4.21 15.96
CA ALA A 135 1.83 -5.55 15.72
C ALA A 135 2.55 -6.11 16.95
N GLN A 136 3.26 -5.27 17.70
CA GLN A 136 3.90 -5.66 18.95
C GLN A 136 2.88 -5.98 20.04
N ALA A 137 1.85 -5.16 20.19
CA ALA A 137 0.75 -5.40 21.14
C ALA A 137 -0.02 -6.70 20.82
N LEU A 138 -0.17 -7.01 19.55
CA LEU A 138 -0.77 -8.27 19.05
C LEU A 138 0.21 -9.45 19.10
N GLN A 139 1.44 -9.25 19.50
CA GLN A 139 2.51 -10.27 19.55
C GLN A 139 2.70 -10.98 18.21
N LEU A 140 2.67 -10.23 17.09
CA LEU A 140 2.83 -10.82 15.77
C LEU A 140 4.25 -11.37 15.56
N PRO A 141 4.39 -12.55 14.93
CA PRO A 141 5.67 -13.25 14.83
C PRO A 141 6.71 -12.50 14.01
N GLN A 142 7.96 -12.57 14.45
CA GLN A 142 9.14 -12.14 13.71
C GLN A 142 9.63 -13.27 12.76
N PRO A 143 10.40 -12.98 11.68
CA PRO A 143 10.82 -11.64 11.27
C PRO A 143 9.67 -10.81 10.66
N TRP A 144 9.79 -9.48 10.73
CA TRP A 144 8.85 -8.56 10.11
C TRP A 144 9.35 -8.12 8.72
N HIS A 145 8.55 -8.38 7.71
CA HIS A 145 8.76 -8.01 6.32
C HIS A 145 7.98 -6.75 5.97
N LEU A 146 8.45 -5.98 4.98
CA LEU A 146 7.76 -4.80 4.47
C LEU A 146 7.33 -5.03 3.03
N PHE A 147 6.13 -4.60 2.70
CA PHE A 147 5.60 -4.59 1.34
C PHE A 147 4.97 -3.22 1.04
N GLY A 148 5.25 -2.68 -0.14
CA GLY A 148 4.62 -1.45 -0.58
C GLY A 148 4.50 -1.37 -2.09
N GLN A 149 3.35 -0.89 -2.58
CA GLN A 149 3.15 -0.59 -3.98
C GLN A 149 3.01 0.91 -4.20
N SER A 150 3.67 1.46 -5.24
CA SER A 150 3.54 2.87 -5.62
C SER A 150 3.83 3.81 -4.44
N THR A 151 2.85 4.59 -3.97
CA THR A 151 2.97 5.43 -2.77
C THR A 151 3.25 4.60 -1.51
N GLY A 152 2.67 3.41 -1.36
CA GLY A 152 3.06 2.48 -0.29
C GLY A 152 4.54 2.10 -0.37
N GLY A 153 5.07 1.94 -1.58
CA GLY A 153 6.51 1.80 -1.81
C GLY A 153 7.30 3.02 -1.37
N ALA A 154 6.80 4.24 -1.63
CA ALA A 154 7.40 5.49 -1.15
C ALA A 154 7.42 5.57 0.39
N VAL A 155 6.35 5.14 1.06
CA VAL A 155 6.27 5.05 2.53
C VAL A 155 7.34 4.12 3.08
N VAL A 156 7.50 2.94 2.49
CA VAL A 156 8.53 1.97 2.88
C VAL A 156 9.95 2.50 2.59
N VAL A 157 10.17 3.11 1.43
CA VAL A 157 11.47 3.72 1.07
C VAL A 157 11.86 4.81 2.06
N ASP A 158 10.95 5.71 2.41
CA ASP A 158 11.17 6.76 3.42
C ASP A 158 11.56 6.15 4.77
N HIS A 159 10.81 5.14 5.22
CA HIS A 159 11.12 4.42 6.46
C HIS A 159 12.53 3.82 6.44
N LEU A 160 12.89 3.11 5.37
CA LEU A 160 14.20 2.44 5.27
C LEU A 160 15.38 3.41 5.18
N LEU A 161 15.19 4.59 4.59
CA LEU A 161 16.26 5.60 4.49
C LEU A 161 16.46 6.37 5.80
N ASN A 162 15.39 6.64 6.54
CA ASN A 162 15.43 7.46 7.73
C ASN A 162 15.48 6.64 9.04
N HIS A 163 15.00 5.40 9.04
CA HIS A 163 14.89 4.54 10.22
C HIS A 163 15.43 3.12 9.98
N GLY A 164 16.03 2.84 8.82
CA GLY A 164 16.37 1.49 8.39
C GLY A 164 17.29 0.71 9.32
N ALA A 165 18.21 1.39 10.03
CA ALA A 165 19.14 0.77 10.99
C ALA A 165 18.40 0.29 12.26
N ASP A 166 17.46 1.11 12.75
CA ASP A 166 16.74 0.90 14.01
C ASP A 166 15.33 0.31 13.79
N SER A 167 14.96 0.04 12.54
CA SER A 167 13.66 -0.52 12.21
C SER A 167 13.45 -1.89 12.85
N PRO A 168 12.31 -2.16 13.50
CA PRO A 168 11.97 -3.50 13.95
C PRO A 168 11.72 -4.49 12.80
N ALA A 169 11.44 -3.97 11.59
CA ALA A 169 11.23 -4.77 10.39
C ALA A 169 12.56 -5.14 9.72
N GLN A 170 13.23 -6.13 10.27
CA GLN A 170 14.53 -6.62 9.78
C GLN A 170 14.43 -7.71 8.71
N GLY A 171 13.22 -8.14 8.36
CA GLY A 171 12.96 -9.10 7.28
C GLY A 171 13.17 -8.51 5.88
N LYS A 172 12.65 -9.21 4.88
CA LYS A 172 12.71 -8.78 3.48
C LYS A 172 11.81 -7.55 3.24
N THR A 173 12.18 -6.77 2.24
CA THR A 173 11.37 -5.64 1.76
C THR A 173 11.03 -5.84 0.31
N PHE A 174 9.74 -5.78 -0.03
CA PHE A 174 9.20 -5.95 -1.37
C PHE A 174 8.54 -4.67 -1.84
N LEU A 175 8.95 -4.16 -3.00
CA LEU A 175 8.45 -2.92 -3.58
C LEU A 175 7.91 -3.19 -4.98
N LEU A 176 6.62 -2.94 -5.19
CA LEU A 176 5.99 -3.04 -6.51
C LEU A 176 5.81 -1.64 -7.11
N SER A 177 6.38 -1.39 -8.28
CA SER A 177 6.30 -0.09 -8.99
C SER A 177 6.49 1.11 -8.06
N PRO A 178 7.57 1.18 -7.24
CA PRO A 178 7.69 2.14 -6.16
C PRO A 178 7.75 3.58 -6.68
N LEU A 179 6.99 4.46 -6.02
CA LEU A 179 6.99 5.89 -6.33
C LEU A 179 8.24 6.56 -5.75
N VAL A 180 8.96 7.31 -6.61
CA VAL A 180 9.81 8.44 -6.23
C VAL A 180 9.27 9.68 -6.93
N ARG A 181 9.13 9.63 -8.26
CA ARG A 181 8.47 10.67 -9.07
C ARG A 181 7.32 10.09 -9.90
N PRO A 182 6.19 10.79 -10.02
CA PRO A 182 5.20 10.46 -11.04
C PRO A 182 5.74 10.81 -12.43
N ARG A 183 5.17 10.20 -13.45
CA ARG A 183 5.48 10.55 -14.85
C ARG A 183 5.16 12.02 -15.12
N ALA A 184 5.92 12.65 -16.01
CA ALA A 184 5.80 14.06 -16.36
C ALA A 184 5.87 15.02 -15.15
N TRP A 185 6.70 14.67 -14.15
CA TRP A 185 6.79 15.42 -12.90
C TRP A 185 7.08 16.91 -13.07
N GLY A 186 7.94 17.29 -14.02
CA GLY A 186 8.22 18.69 -14.30
C GLY A 186 6.97 19.51 -14.66
N TRP A 187 6.11 18.97 -15.53
CA TRP A 187 4.82 19.57 -15.87
C TRP A 187 3.85 19.59 -14.68
N SER A 188 3.82 18.52 -13.90
CA SER A 188 2.98 18.45 -12.70
C SER A 188 3.36 19.51 -11.67
N GLN A 189 4.66 19.78 -11.49
CA GLN A 189 5.14 20.87 -10.62
C GLN A 189 4.74 22.26 -11.13
N VAL A 190 4.94 22.56 -12.40
CA VAL A 190 4.55 23.84 -12.99
C VAL A 190 3.04 24.07 -12.84
N SER A 191 2.25 23.07 -13.22
CA SER A 191 0.78 23.13 -13.09
C SER A 191 0.35 23.32 -11.64
N TYR A 192 0.98 22.60 -10.71
CA TYR A 192 0.71 22.73 -9.28
C TYR A 192 0.96 24.16 -8.78
N TYR A 193 2.13 24.75 -9.07
CA TYR A 193 2.45 26.11 -8.61
C TYR A 193 1.53 27.17 -9.21
N LEU A 194 1.08 26.98 -10.44
CA LEU A 194 0.16 27.91 -11.09
C LEU A 194 -1.28 27.78 -10.57
N LEU A 195 -1.74 26.57 -10.30
CA LEU A 195 -3.14 26.28 -9.99
C LEU A 195 -3.46 26.30 -8.49
N ARG A 196 -2.51 25.97 -7.61
CA ARG A 196 -2.75 25.86 -6.16
C ARG A 196 -3.41 27.07 -5.49
N PRO A 197 -3.22 28.33 -5.93
CA PRO A 197 -3.93 29.45 -5.31
C PRO A 197 -5.43 29.48 -5.64
N PHE A 198 -5.85 28.79 -6.71
CA PHE A 198 -7.20 28.89 -7.26
C PHE A 198 -8.01 27.61 -7.11
N VAL A 199 -7.36 26.43 -6.99
CA VAL A 199 -8.05 25.15 -6.91
C VAL A 199 -7.49 24.28 -5.77
N LYS A 200 -8.39 23.64 -5.04
CA LYS A 200 -8.03 22.67 -3.97
C LYS A 200 -7.78 21.27 -4.50
N GLY A 201 -8.25 20.97 -5.70
CA GLY A 201 -8.09 19.68 -6.35
C GLY A 201 -8.61 19.68 -7.77
N ILE A 202 -8.25 18.67 -8.54
CA ILE A 202 -8.74 18.44 -9.91
C ILE A 202 -9.44 17.08 -9.97
N ALA A 203 -10.38 16.93 -10.90
CA ALA A 203 -11.08 15.64 -11.09
C ALA A 203 -10.09 14.53 -11.45
N ARG A 204 -10.19 13.40 -10.75
CA ARG A 204 -9.42 12.20 -11.04
C ARG A 204 -9.90 11.58 -12.36
N ARG A 205 -8.95 11.11 -13.18
CA ARG A 205 -9.22 10.25 -14.33
C ARG A 205 -8.81 8.83 -13.99
N PHE A 206 -9.72 7.87 -14.17
CA PHE A 206 -9.40 6.45 -14.05
C PHE A 206 -8.66 6.00 -15.30
N SER A 207 -7.46 5.49 -15.14
CA SER A 207 -6.60 4.97 -16.22
C SER A 207 -6.56 3.44 -16.20
N GLU A 208 -6.25 2.86 -17.35
CA GLU A 208 -5.97 1.43 -17.46
C GLU A 208 -4.54 1.17 -17.03
N ASN A 209 -4.35 0.91 -15.74
CA ASN A 209 -3.04 0.69 -15.10
C ASN A 209 -2.74 -0.79 -14.81
N THR A 210 -3.55 -1.70 -15.33
CA THR A 210 -3.34 -3.16 -15.39
C THR A 210 -3.80 -3.71 -16.73
N HIS A 211 -3.48 -4.96 -17.03
CA HIS A 211 -4.03 -5.71 -18.17
C HIS A 211 -5.34 -6.43 -17.82
N ASP A 212 -5.75 -6.45 -16.54
CA ASP A 212 -7.04 -6.99 -16.14
C ASP A 212 -8.17 -6.05 -16.57
N PRO A 213 -9.01 -6.44 -17.54
CA PRO A 213 -10.07 -5.59 -18.08
C PRO A 213 -11.18 -5.30 -17.05
N GLU A 214 -11.34 -6.16 -16.04
CA GLU A 214 -12.37 -6.00 -15.01
C GLU A 214 -11.95 -5.01 -13.90
N PHE A 215 -10.64 -4.72 -13.77
CA PHE A 215 -10.14 -3.93 -12.65
C PHE A 215 -10.58 -2.45 -12.72
N LYS A 216 -10.54 -1.83 -13.90
CA LYS A 216 -10.97 -0.42 -14.03
C LYS A 216 -12.47 -0.23 -13.78
N PRO A 217 -13.39 -1.04 -14.36
CA PRO A 217 -14.81 -0.99 -14.00
C PRO A 217 -15.05 -1.21 -12.51
N PHE A 218 -14.32 -2.13 -11.90
CA PHE A 218 -14.39 -2.37 -10.47
C PHE A 218 -14.01 -1.12 -9.65
N LEU A 219 -12.90 -0.44 -9.99
CA LEU A 219 -12.49 0.80 -9.33
C LEU A 219 -13.52 1.94 -9.52
N GLU A 220 -14.13 2.04 -10.69
CA GLU A 220 -15.15 3.06 -10.97
C GLU A 220 -16.42 2.87 -10.12
N ALA A 221 -16.73 1.62 -9.78
CA ALA A 221 -17.87 1.23 -8.95
C ALA A 221 -17.55 1.18 -7.45
N ASP A 222 -16.27 1.21 -7.06
CA ASP A 222 -15.82 1.05 -5.69
C ASP A 222 -16.21 2.29 -4.83
N PRO A 223 -16.98 2.09 -3.74
CA PRO A 223 -17.45 3.19 -2.89
C PRO A 223 -16.32 3.89 -2.10
N LEU A 224 -15.16 3.28 -1.97
CA LEU A 224 -14.00 3.86 -1.26
C LEU A 224 -13.09 4.69 -2.16
N GLN A 225 -13.32 4.71 -3.48
CA GLN A 225 -12.42 5.40 -4.41
C GLN A 225 -12.55 6.92 -4.36
N PRO A 226 -11.42 7.64 -4.16
CA PRO A 226 -11.40 9.10 -4.28
C PRO A 226 -11.70 9.54 -5.73
N ARG A 227 -12.40 10.67 -5.87
CA ARG A 227 -12.82 11.24 -7.17
C ARG A 227 -12.01 12.49 -7.56
N GLN A 228 -11.08 12.92 -6.71
CA GLN A 228 -10.26 14.12 -6.93
C GLN A 228 -8.79 13.84 -6.63
N LEU A 229 -7.90 14.60 -7.28
CA LEU A 229 -6.50 14.75 -6.93
C LEU A 229 -6.34 16.06 -6.15
N PRO A 230 -6.17 16.02 -4.82
CA PRO A 230 -5.97 17.22 -4.02
C PRO A 230 -4.62 17.88 -4.29
N THR A 231 -4.60 19.21 -4.36
CA THR A 231 -3.36 19.98 -4.53
C THR A 231 -2.45 19.89 -3.29
N ALA A 232 -3.02 19.71 -2.09
CA ALA A 232 -2.26 19.48 -0.86
C ALA A 232 -1.35 18.27 -0.98
N TRP A 233 -1.88 17.12 -1.47
CA TRP A 233 -1.08 15.90 -1.68
C TRP A 233 0.07 16.10 -2.67
N VAL A 234 -0.16 16.82 -3.79
CA VAL A 234 0.90 17.11 -4.77
C VAL A 234 1.99 17.97 -4.13
N GLY A 235 1.62 18.92 -3.29
CA GLY A 235 2.57 19.75 -2.52
C GLY A 235 3.37 18.94 -1.51
N ALA A 236 2.72 18.04 -0.77
CA ALA A 236 3.39 17.13 0.15
C ALA A 236 4.37 16.21 -0.57
N LEU A 237 3.96 15.64 -1.71
CA LEU A 237 4.82 14.82 -2.57
C LEU A 237 6.04 15.61 -3.06
N ALA A 238 5.86 16.86 -3.50
CA ALA A 238 6.98 17.70 -3.99
C ALA A 238 8.03 17.96 -2.90
N ARG A 239 7.62 18.14 -1.64
CA ARG A 239 8.55 18.26 -0.51
C ARG A 239 9.23 16.93 -0.19
N TRP A 240 8.46 15.86 -0.21
CA TRP A 240 8.96 14.51 0.05
C TRP A 240 10.01 14.07 -0.96
N ILE A 241 9.78 14.27 -2.28
CA ILE A 241 10.74 13.91 -3.34
C ILE A 241 12.11 14.55 -3.06
N LYS A 242 12.15 15.86 -2.77
CA LYS A 242 13.39 16.58 -2.46
C LYS A 242 14.11 15.96 -1.25
N ARG A 243 13.36 15.59 -0.20
CA ARG A 243 13.90 14.96 1.00
C ARG A 243 14.49 13.58 0.70
N ILE A 244 13.80 12.75 -0.06
CA ILE A 244 14.25 11.40 -0.40
C ILE A 244 15.45 11.41 -1.35
N GLU A 245 15.45 12.26 -2.35
CA GLU A 245 16.60 12.39 -3.26
C GLU A 245 17.87 12.90 -2.53
N ALA A 246 17.70 13.71 -1.48
CA ALA A 246 18.80 14.17 -0.63
C ALA A 246 19.19 13.20 0.49
N ALA A 247 18.34 12.21 0.83
CA ALA A 247 18.57 11.30 1.95
C ALA A 247 19.87 10.49 1.80
N PRO A 248 20.53 10.11 2.91
CA PRO A 248 21.71 9.26 2.88
C PRO A 248 21.39 7.86 2.32
N ARG A 249 22.45 7.11 1.99
CA ARG A 249 22.30 5.71 1.55
C ARG A 249 21.96 4.82 2.74
N SER A 250 21.16 3.79 2.48
CA SER A 250 20.85 2.71 3.42
C SER A 250 21.55 1.42 2.99
N SER A 251 21.98 0.61 3.96
CA SER A 251 22.54 -0.72 3.74
C SER A 251 21.46 -1.77 3.42
N ARG A 252 20.18 -1.39 3.45
CA ARG A 252 19.07 -2.29 3.16
C ARG A 252 19.05 -2.70 1.68
N ARG A 253 18.52 -3.89 1.42
CA ARG A 253 18.46 -4.53 0.08
C ARG A 253 17.03 -4.87 -0.29
N PRO A 254 16.24 -3.90 -0.73
CA PRO A 254 14.88 -4.20 -1.16
C PRO A 254 14.87 -5.02 -2.46
N VAL A 255 13.84 -5.86 -2.59
CA VAL A 255 13.46 -6.54 -3.81
C VAL A 255 12.42 -5.68 -4.51
N ILE A 256 12.70 -5.25 -5.73
CA ILE A 256 11.86 -4.34 -6.51
C ILE A 256 11.30 -5.09 -7.71
N VAL A 257 10.02 -4.95 -7.94
CA VAL A 257 9.36 -5.40 -9.18
C VAL A 257 8.84 -4.18 -9.93
N GLN A 258 9.22 -4.04 -11.20
CA GLN A 258 8.85 -2.90 -12.02
C GLN A 258 8.33 -3.35 -13.37
N GLY A 259 7.15 -2.82 -13.75
CA GLY A 259 6.60 -2.99 -15.09
C GLY A 259 7.18 -1.99 -16.09
N GLU A 260 7.54 -2.44 -17.30
CA GLU A 260 8.08 -1.56 -18.35
C GLU A 260 6.99 -0.75 -19.06
N GLU A 261 5.72 -1.23 -19.01
CA GLU A 261 4.56 -0.49 -19.51
C GLU A 261 3.93 0.44 -18.46
N ASP A 262 4.63 0.72 -17.36
CA ASP A 262 4.16 1.67 -16.33
C ASP A 262 4.11 3.10 -16.89
N MET A 263 2.89 3.62 -17.00
CA MET A 263 2.61 4.97 -17.49
C MET A 263 2.22 5.95 -16.37
N THR A 264 2.34 5.53 -15.11
CA THR A 264 1.96 6.31 -13.93
C THR A 264 3.17 6.96 -13.28
N VAL A 265 4.24 6.21 -13.07
CA VAL A 265 5.48 6.73 -12.48
C VAL A 265 6.61 6.85 -13.49
N ASP A 266 7.57 7.70 -13.20
CA ASP A 266 8.84 7.81 -13.96
C ASP A 266 9.78 6.70 -13.49
N TRP A 267 9.47 5.46 -13.90
CA TRP A 267 10.14 4.29 -13.37
C TRP A 267 11.64 4.24 -13.66
N GLN A 268 12.11 4.77 -14.80
CA GLN A 268 13.54 4.85 -15.10
C GLN A 268 14.26 5.71 -14.06
N HIS A 269 13.74 6.93 -13.82
CA HIS A 269 14.27 7.80 -12.79
C HIS A 269 14.17 7.18 -11.40
N ASN A 270 13.01 6.59 -11.07
CA ASN A 270 12.76 5.98 -9.76
C ASN A 270 13.76 4.85 -9.47
N LEU A 271 13.99 3.96 -10.43
CA LEU A 271 14.98 2.89 -10.29
C LEU A 271 16.42 3.44 -10.18
N GLN A 272 16.76 4.51 -10.91
CA GLN A 272 18.07 5.15 -10.79
C GLN A 272 18.29 5.69 -9.37
N VAL A 273 17.29 6.39 -8.81
CA VAL A 273 17.35 6.91 -7.44
C VAL A 273 17.48 5.75 -6.45
N LEU A 274 16.64 4.73 -6.54
CA LEU A 274 16.63 3.62 -5.59
C LEU A 274 17.92 2.80 -5.63
N ARG A 275 18.52 2.58 -6.81
CA ARG A 275 19.85 1.97 -6.94
C ARG A 275 20.96 2.80 -6.30
N GLY A 276 20.82 4.13 -6.31
CA GLY A 276 21.73 5.04 -5.61
C GLY A 276 21.57 5.07 -4.10
N LYS A 277 20.37 4.75 -3.59
CA LYS A 277 20.00 4.84 -2.17
C LYS A 277 20.18 3.54 -1.38
N PHE A 278 20.05 2.39 -2.03
CA PHE A 278 20.11 1.08 -1.39
C PHE A 278 21.36 0.28 -1.80
N ASP A 279 21.77 -0.68 -0.95
CA ASP A 279 22.89 -1.57 -1.27
C ASP A 279 22.42 -2.69 -2.19
N ARG A 280 22.73 -2.59 -3.49
CA ARG A 280 22.44 -3.61 -4.50
C ARG A 280 21.00 -4.15 -4.43
N PRO A 281 19.97 -3.30 -4.63
CA PRO A 281 18.60 -3.78 -4.66
C PRO A 281 18.41 -4.80 -5.80
N GLU A 282 17.69 -5.88 -5.49
CA GLU A 282 17.29 -6.86 -6.51
C GLU A 282 16.13 -6.29 -7.34
N VAL A 283 16.22 -6.36 -8.67
CA VAL A 283 15.19 -5.76 -9.54
C VAL A 283 14.70 -6.77 -10.56
N LEU A 284 13.42 -7.09 -10.53
CA LEU A 284 12.73 -7.82 -11.60
C LEU A 284 12.03 -6.80 -12.51
N MET A 285 12.40 -6.81 -13.80
CA MET A 285 11.69 -6.06 -14.83
C MET A 285 10.65 -6.96 -15.51
N LEU A 286 9.42 -6.46 -15.62
CA LEU A 286 8.31 -7.15 -16.27
C LEU A 286 7.97 -6.43 -17.58
N ALA A 287 8.39 -6.99 -18.72
CA ALA A 287 8.27 -6.36 -20.03
C ALA A 287 6.84 -5.89 -20.37
N ARG A 288 5.82 -6.62 -19.91
CA ARG A 288 4.40 -6.28 -20.11
C ARG A 288 3.71 -5.76 -18.85
N GLY A 289 4.41 -5.58 -17.74
CA GLY A 289 3.79 -5.11 -16.50
C GLY A 289 3.39 -3.65 -16.60
N ARG A 290 2.15 -3.32 -16.24
CA ARG A 290 1.67 -1.95 -16.02
C ARG A 290 1.90 -1.53 -14.56
N HIS A 291 1.34 -0.40 -14.16
CA HIS A 291 1.61 0.20 -12.84
C HIS A 291 1.06 -0.60 -11.67
N HIS A 292 -0.21 -1.05 -11.75
CA HIS A 292 -0.90 -1.69 -10.62
C HIS A 292 -0.63 -3.20 -10.60
N LEU A 293 0.62 -3.59 -10.29
CA LEU A 293 1.08 -4.97 -10.35
C LEU A 293 0.28 -5.93 -9.45
N ALA A 294 -0.20 -5.46 -8.29
CA ALA A 294 -1.00 -6.28 -7.38
C ALA A 294 -2.29 -6.83 -8.01
N ASN A 295 -2.83 -6.15 -9.02
CA ASN A 295 -4.04 -6.54 -9.74
C ASN A 295 -3.81 -6.74 -11.24
N GLU A 296 -2.60 -7.12 -11.64
CA GLU A 296 -2.31 -7.55 -13.00
C GLU A 296 -2.96 -8.92 -13.31
N ILE A 297 -2.96 -9.31 -14.58
CA ILE A 297 -3.44 -10.63 -15.01
C ILE A 297 -2.62 -11.76 -14.35
N PRO A 298 -3.19 -12.97 -14.21
CA PRO A 298 -2.56 -14.08 -13.49
C PRO A 298 -1.12 -14.36 -13.93
N GLU A 299 -0.83 -14.35 -15.22
CA GLU A 299 0.48 -14.68 -15.76
C GLU A 299 1.57 -13.74 -15.26
N ILE A 300 1.26 -12.45 -15.14
CA ILE A 300 2.18 -11.43 -14.63
C ILE A 300 2.33 -11.57 -13.12
N ARG A 301 1.21 -11.79 -12.40
CA ARG A 301 1.25 -11.96 -10.94
C ARG A 301 2.03 -13.20 -10.53
N GLU A 302 1.80 -14.34 -11.16
CA GLU A 302 2.51 -15.60 -10.88
C GLU A 302 4.00 -15.46 -11.10
N ALA A 303 4.41 -14.78 -12.17
CA ALA A 303 5.83 -14.55 -12.47
C ALA A 303 6.53 -13.78 -11.34
N TYR A 304 5.98 -12.66 -10.89
CA TYR A 304 6.64 -11.90 -9.83
C TYR A 304 6.44 -12.52 -8.44
N PHE A 305 5.30 -13.15 -8.14
CA PHE A 305 5.15 -13.86 -6.85
C PHE A 305 6.15 -15.00 -6.72
N LYS A 306 6.42 -15.73 -7.82
CA LYS A 306 7.50 -16.73 -7.83
C LYS A 306 8.84 -16.06 -7.51
N TYR A 307 9.16 -14.94 -8.15
CA TYR A 307 10.39 -14.20 -7.90
C TYR A 307 10.50 -13.73 -6.46
N LEU A 308 9.42 -13.16 -5.87
CA LEU A 308 9.39 -12.76 -4.46
C LEU A 308 9.62 -13.95 -3.53
N THR A 309 8.99 -15.11 -3.81
CA THR A 309 9.16 -16.34 -3.03
C THR A 309 10.60 -16.87 -3.10
N ASP A 310 11.23 -16.84 -4.28
CA ASP A 310 12.63 -17.24 -4.44
C ASP A 310 13.59 -16.32 -3.66
N ASN A 311 13.24 -15.06 -3.47
CA ASN A 311 14.00 -14.08 -2.69
C ASN A 311 13.71 -14.13 -1.17
N LEU A 312 12.81 -14.97 -0.69
CA LEU A 312 12.61 -15.23 0.73
C LEU A 312 13.72 -16.10 1.32
N LYS A 313 14.30 -16.95 0.51
CA LYS A 313 15.43 -17.82 0.86
C LYS A 313 16.69 -16.99 0.99
#